data_d4b184224f771f391ce4ce88b1de84fa
#
_entry.id   d4b184224f771f391ce4ce88b1de84fa
#
_cell.length_a   1.000
_cell.length_b   1.000
_cell.length_c   1.000
_cell.angle_alpha   90.00
_cell.angle_beta   90.00
_cell.angle_gamma   90.00
#
_symmetry.space_group_name_H-M   'P 1'
#
loop_
_entity.id
_entity.type
_entity.pdbx_description
1 polymer ?
#
loop_
_entity_poly.entity_id
_entity_poly.type
_entity_poly.pdbx_seq_one_letter_code
_entity_poly.pdbx_strand_id
1 'polypeptide(L)'
;MHEEAETQTPHEFWEQRYAGDAPVWSGRVNRTLADVLTSRALPVGRALDLGCGEGGDAIWLARQGWQVTAVDISPTAVARGAAAAAEAGLDGAVTWVAHDLTSWQVPADYDLVTGAFFQAPVELARIEILRRVAGHIAPCGHLLVISHAAAPPWAPPEHIGNHRFLTPAEELTELALDDGWDVVLAEVRPREVTDPDGAPALIDDGVLLLRRS
;
A
#
# COMPACT_ATOMS: atom_id res chain seq x y z
N MET A 1 4.91 35.06 -21.85
CA MET A 1 5.31 34.48 -20.57
C MET A 1 4.48 33.20 -20.43
N HIS A 2 5.09 32.03 -20.59
CA HIS A 2 4.47 30.76 -20.26
C HIS A 2 4.58 30.65 -18.74
N GLU A 3 3.45 30.71 -18.05
CA GLU A 3 3.32 30.29 -16.66
C GLU A 3 3.61 28.79 -16.68
N GLU A 4 4.81 28.40 -16.20
CA GLU A 4 5.08 27.01 -15.88
C GLU A 4 4.10 26.61 -14.79
N ALA A 5 3.15 25.73 -15.12
CA ALA A 5 2.30 25.13 -14.11
C ALA A 5 3.25 24.46 -13.10
N GLU A 6 3.31 24.98 -11.89
CA GLU A 6 4.06 24.36 -10.79
C GLU A 6 3.55 22.93 -10.63
N THR A 7 4.39 21.99 -10.97
CA THR A 7 4.07 20.56 -10.84
C THR A 7 4.01 20.25 -9.35
N GLN A 8 2.81 20.01 -8.83
CA GLN A 8 2.57 19.68 -7.43
C GLN A 8 3.43 18.48 -7.01
N THR A 9 4.17 18.60 -5.92
CA THR A 9 4.95 17.49 -5.36
C THR A 9 4.06 16.39 -4.80
N PRO A 10 4.53 15.12 -4.72
CA PRO A 10 3.77 14.05 -4.09
C PRO A 10 3.31 14.38 -2.65
N HIS A 11 4.17 15.04 -1.88
CA HIS A 11 3.84 15.48 -0.52
C HIS A 11 2.67 16.49 -0.51
N GLU A 12 2.74 17.53 -1.33
CA GLU A 12 1.67 18.54 -1.42
C GLU A 12 0.36 17.93 -1.90
N PHE A 13 0.41 17.03 -2.88
CA PHE A 13 -0.77 16.33 -3.38
C PHE A 13 -1.48 15.54 -2.27
N TRP A 14 -0.74 14.73 -1.51
CA TRP A 14 -1.33 13.91 -0.46
C TRP A 14 -1.77 14.73 0.74
N GLU A 15 -0.99 15.73 1.19
CA GLU A 15 -1.42 16.64 2.26
C GLU A 15 -2.71 17.39 1.89
N GLN A 16 -2.83 17.88 0.66
CA GLN A 16 -4.07 18.52 0.20
C GLN A 16 -5.25 17.53 0.22
N ARG A 17 -5.03 16.28 -0.14
CA ARG A 17 -6.08 15.26 -0.10
C ARG A 17 -6.54 14.95 1.31
N TYR A 18 -5.64 15.00 2.28
CA TYR A 18 -5.95 14.80 3.70
C TYR A 18 -6.29 16.08 4.47
N ALA A 19 -6.34 17.26 3.83
CA ALA A 19 -6.55 18.54 4.52
C ALA A 19 -7.93 18.71 5.16
N GLY A 20 -8.96 17.95 4.73
CA GLY A 20 -10.32 18.03 5.29
C GLY A 20 -10.41 17.34 6.67
N ASP A 21 -11.47 17.64 7.45
CA ASP A 21 -11.68 17.04 8.77
C ASP A 21 -12.18 15.59 8.72
N ALA A 22 -12.83 15.20 7.62
CA ALA A 22 -13.36 13.84 7.45
C ALA A 22 -12.26 12.87 7.00
N PRO A 23 -12.33 11.58 7.44
CA PRO A 23 -11.47 10.54 6.92
C PRO A 23 -11.60 10.42 5.39
N VAL A 24 -10.47 10.25 4.71
CA VAL A 24 -10.43 10.03 3.25
C VAL A 24 -10.78 8.59 2.92
N TRP A 25 -10.37 7.67 3.77
CA TRP A 25 -10.61 6.25 3.59
C TRP A 25 -11.57 5.70 4.65
N SER A 26 -12.04 4.49 4.43
CA SER A 26 -13.03 3.85 5.31
C SER A 26 -12.51 3.48 6.71
N GLY A 27 -11.20 3.57 6.95
CA GLY A 27 -10.55 3.08 8.17
C GLY A 27 -10.58 1.56 8.35
N ARG A 28 -11.14 0.82 7.38
CA ARG A 28 -11.17 -0.64 7.39
C ARG A 28 -9.99 -1.20 6.63
N VAL A 29 -9.57 -2.41 7.02
CA VAL A 29 -8.54 -3.17 6.30
C VAL A 29 -8.93 -3.39 4.84
N ASN A 30 -7.95 -3.39 3.95
CA ASN A 30 -8.13 -3.90 2.59
C ASN A 30 -8.58 -5.36 2.66
N ARG A 31 -9.76 -5.65 2.06
CA ARG A 31 -10.35 -6.99 2.12
C ARG A 31 -9.44 -8.06 1.51
N THR A 32 -8.82 -7.77 0.38
CA THR A 32 -7.91 -8.70 -0.30
C THR A 32 -6.69 -9.00 0.56
N LEU A 33 -6.11 -7.98 1.23
CA LEU A 33 -5.01 -8.16 2.19
C LEU A 33 -5.42 -9.09 3.33
N ALA A 34 -6.57 -8.81 3.97
CA ALA A 34 -7.07 -9.62 5.07
C ALA A 34 -7.33 -11.08 4.64
N ASP A 35 -7.95 -11.29 3.47
CA ASP A 35 -8.25 -12.61 2.93
C ASP A 35 -6.96 -13.41 2.63
N VAL A 36 -5.96 -12.77 2.02
CA VAL A 36 -4.66 -13.40 1.71
C VAL A 36 -3.95 -13.82 3.01
N LEU A 37 -3.77 -12.89 3.95
CA LEU A 37 -3.02 -13.16 5.17
C LEU A 37 -3.73 -14.18 6.07
N THR A 38 -5.07 -14.13 6.17
CA THR A 38 -5.84 -15.08 6.94
C THR A 38 -5.78 -16.49 6.34
N SER A 39 -5.88 -16.60 4.99
CA SER A 39 -5.86 -17.91 4.32
C SER A 39 -4.48 -18.58 4.34
N ARG A 40 -3.41 -17.78 4.42
CA ARG A 40 -2.03 -18.29 4.43
C ARG A 40 -1.49 -18.55 5.83
N ALA A 41 -2.14 -17.99 6.87
CA ALA A 41 -1.75 -18.15 8.27
C ALA A 41 -0.24 -17.88 8.49
N LEU A 42 0.26 -16.75 7.96
CA LEU A 42 1.68 -16.41 8.05
C LEU A 42 2.11 -16.27 9.52
N PRO A 43 3.33 -16.70 9.89
CA PRO A 43 3.86 -16.46 11.23
C PRO A 43 3.88 -14.98 11.55
N VAL A 44 3.31 -14.60 12.69
CA VAL A 44 3.28 -13.21 13.15
C VAL A 44 4.67 -12.78 13.61
N GLY A 45 5.07 -11.58 13.22
CA GLY A 45 6.35 -10.97 13.53
C GLY A 45 6.32 -9.47 13.32
N ARG A 46 7.31 -8.94 12.62
CA ARG A 46 7.42 -7.51 12.28
C ARG A 46 6.84 -7.26 10.91
N ALA A 47 5.94 -6.30 10.79
CA ALA A 47 5.35 -5.88 9.52
C ALA A 47 5.72 -4.45 9.17
N LEU A 48 5.90 -4.18 7.88
CA LEU A 48 6.05 -2.85 7.31
C LEU A 48 4.88 -2.58 6.35
N ASP A 49 4.14 -1.50 6.59
CA ASP A 49 3.03 -1.07 5.74
C ASP A 49 3.41 0.20 4.98
N LEU A 50 3.52 0.09 3.66
CA LEU A 50 3.98 1.14 2.74
C LEU A 50 2.80 1.95 2.21
N GLY A 51 2.86 3.28 2.37
CA GLY A 51 1.74 4.15 2.00
C GLY A 51 0.50 3.86 2.86
N CYS A 52 0.69 3.79 4.16
CA CYS A 52 -0.32 3.31 5.11
C CYS A 52 -1.58 4.20 5.20
N GLY A 53 -1.54 5.42 4.66
CA GLY A 53 -2.63 6.39 4.77
C GLY A 53 -3.07 6.58 6.23
N GLU A 54 -4.38 6.53 6.47
CA GLU A 54 -5.00 6.64 7.80
C GLU A 54 -4.95 5.31 8.59
N GLY A 55 -4.16 4.32 8.14
CA GLY A 55 -3.75 3.17 8.93
C GLY A 55 -4.72 2.00 9.01
N GLY A 56 -5.68 1.88 8.11
CA GLY A 56 -6.65 0.77 8.15
C GLY A 56 -6.00 -0.61 8.16
N ASP A 57 -5.01 -0.83 7.30
CA ASP A 57 -4.27 -2.10 7.18
C ASP A 57 -3.31 -2.28 8.37
N ALA A 58 -2.56 -1.25 8.74
CA ALA A 58 -1.63 -1.27 9.88
C ALA A 58 -2.34 -1.61 11.20
N ILE A 59 -3.50 -0.99 11.48
CA ILE A 59 -4.30 -1.26 12.68
C ILE A 59 -4.84 -2.70 12.67
N TRP A 60 -5.29 -3.19 11.51
CA TRP A 60 -5.74 -4.58 11.41
C TRP A 60 -4.59 -5.56 11.64
N LEU A 61 -3.41 -5.33 11.05
CA LEU A 61 -2.21 -6.14 11.29
C LEU A 61 -1.85 -6.16 12.78
N ALA A 62 -1.86 -5.02 13.44
CA ALA A 62 -1.61 -4.92 14.88
C ALA A 62 -2.62 -5.74 15.71
N ARG A 63 -3.91 -5.75 15.34
CA ARG A 63 -4.94 -6.60 15.94
C ARG A 63 -4.69 -8.10 15.73
N GLN A 64 -3.99 -8.48 14.64
CA GLN A 64 -3.57 -9.85 14.40
C GLN A 64 -2.27 -10.21 15.16
N GLY A 65 -1.71 -9.29 15.94
CA GLY A 65 -0.52 -9.50 16.76
C GLY A 65 0.80 -9.06 16.12
N TRP A 66 0.78 -8.46 14.92
CA TRP A 66 1.99 -7.94 14.27
C TRP A 66 2.53 -6.71 15.00
N GLN A 67 3.86 -6.57 15.05
CA GLN A 67 4.54 -5.32 15.38
C GLN A 67 4.74 -4.53 14.09
N VAL A 68 3.96 -3.46 13.93
CA VAL A 68 3.84 -2.77 12.64
C VAL A 68 4.68 -1.49 12.61
N THR A 69 5.41 -1.26 11.53
CA THR A 69 5.90 0.07 11.13
C THR A 69 5.02 0.53 9.97
N ALA A 70 4.30 1.64 10.16
CA ALA A 70 3.38 2.20 9.16
C ALA A 70 3.97 3.52 8.64
N VAL A 71 4.22 3.60 7.34
CA VAL A 71 4.89 4.75 6.71
C VAL A 71 4.00 5.36 5.66
N ASP A 72 3.79 6.68 5.75
CA ASP A 72 3.13 7.47 4.71
C ASP A 72 3.83 8.81 4.53
N ILE A 73 3.70 9.41 3.36
CA ILE A 73 4.29 10.72 3.07
C ILE A 73 3.54 11.85 3.79
N SER A 74 2.27 11.64 4.13
CA SER A 74 1.40 12.63 4.77
C SER A 74 1.47 12.57 6.29
N PRO A 75 2.03 13.59 6.97
CA PRO A 75 1.93 13.72 8.43
C PRO A 75 0.49 13.71 8.94
N THR A 76 -0.44 14.31 8.20
CA THR A 76 -1.87 14.36 8.56
C THR A 76 -2.49 12.96 8.57
N ALA A 77 -2.23 12.14 7.55
CA ALA A 77 -2.71 10.76 7.50
C ALA A 77 -2.14 9.92 8.66
N VAL A 78 -0.82 10.00 8.86
CA VAL A 78 -0.11 9.32 9.95
C VAL A 78 -0.67 9.70 11.33
N ALA A 79 -0.92 10.99 11.58
CA ALA A 79 -1.49 11.45 12.85
C ALA A 79 -2.89 10.88 13.09
N ARG A 80 -3.73 10.79 12.05
CA ARG A 80 -5.07 10.17 12.15
C ARG A 80 -4.99 8.68 12.42
N GLY A 81 -4.10 7.97 11.73
CA GLY A 81 -3.84 6.56 11.98
C GLY A 81 -3.39 6.30 13.42
N ALA A 82 -2.47 7.12 13.94
CA ALA A 82 -2.00 7.03 15.32
C ALA A 82 -3.14 7.26 16.33
N ALA A 83 -3.99 8.27 16.10
CA ALA A 83 -5.15 8.51 16.95
C ALA A 83 -6.14 7.33 16.94
N ALA A 84 -6.44 6.77 15.75
CA ALA A 84 -7.32 5.63 15.63
C ALA A 84 -6.74 4.35 16.28
N ALA A 85 -5.43 4.15 16.21
CA ALA A 85 -4.75 3.06 16.92
C ALA A 85 -4.84 3.21 18.45
N ALA A 86 -4.63 4.44 18.96
CA ALA A 86 -4.76 4.75 20.38
C ALA A 86 -6.18 4.48 20.89
N GLU A 87 -7.21 4.94 20.17
CA GLU A 87 -8.61 4.64 20.47
C GLU A 87 -8.92 3.13 20.49
N ALA A 88 -8.20 2.35 19.67
CA ALA A 88 -8.31 0.91 19.63
C ALA A 88 -7.46 0.17 20.69
N GLY A 89 -6.70 0.89 21.54
CA GLY A 89 -5.82 0.31 22.55
C GLY A 89 -4.58 -0.39 21.98
N LEU A 90 -4.07 0.10 20.84
CA LEU A 90 -2.94 -0.47 20.10
C LEU A 90 -1.70 0.42 20.10
N ASP A 91 -1.57 1.36 21.07
CA ASP A 91 -0.48 2.35 21.14
C ASP A 91 0.87 1.66 21.10
N GLY A 92 1.26 0.67 21.52
CA GLY A 92 2.59 0.06 21.47
C GLY A 92 2.81 -0.87 20.30
N ALA A 93 1.77 -1.17 19.51
CA ALA A 93 1.81 -2.17 18.46
C ALA A 93 2.14 -1.58 17.07
N VAL A 94 1.97 -0.26 16.89
CA VAL A 94 2.25 0.42 15.62
C VAL A 94 3.21 1.59 15.82
N THR A 95 4.31 1.57 15.09
CA THR A 95 5.23 2.70 14.94
C THR A 95 4.82 3.50 13.70
N TRP A 96 4.42 4.75 13.89
CA TRP A 96 3.95 5.64 12.84
C TRP A 96 5.08 6.53 12.34
N VAL A 97 5.28 6.60 11.02
CA VAL A 97 6.37 7.34 10.38
C VAL A 97 5.82 8.20 9.24
N ALA A 98 5.93 9.52 9.38
CA ALA A 98 5.65 10.45 8.28
C ALA A 98 6.94 10.69 7.51
N HIS A 99 7.09 10.10 6.32
CA HIS A 99 8.31 10.21 5.52
C HIS A 99 8.05 9.85 4.05
N ASP A 100 8.78 10.51 3.15
CA ASP A 100 8.85 10.14 1.75
C ASP A 100 9.61 8.82 1.58
N LEU A 101 8.90 7.80 1.10
CA LEU A 101 9.47 6.47 0.86
C LEU A 101 10.59 6.45 -0.17
N THR A 102 10.74 7.47 -1.03
CA THR A 102 11.85 7.55 -1.98
C THR A 102 13.20 7.74 -1.28
N SER A 103 13.22 8.43 -0.14
CA SER A 103 14.42 8.75 0.63
C SER A 103 14.48 8.07 2.01
N TRP A 104 13.40 7.44 2.44
CA TRP A 104 13.33 6.78 3.76
C TRP A 104 14.28 5.59 3.86
N GLN A 105 15.09 5.58 4.91
CA GLN A 105 15.98 4.46 5.21
C GLN A 105 15.23 3.42 6.05
N VAL A 106 15.12 2.21 5.54
CA VAL A 106 14.44 1.10 6.23
C VAL A 106 15.24 0.73 7.48
N PRO A 107 14.68 0.86 8.70
CA PRO A 107 15.48 0.77 9.93
C PRO A 107 15.79 -0.66 10.38
N ALA A 108 15.17 -1.66 9.79
CA ALA A 108 15.27 -3.04 10.24
C ALA A 108 14.78 -4.02 9.17
N ASP A 109 14.93 -5.32 9.42
CA ASP A 109 14.31 -6.37 8.62
C ASP A 109 12.90 -6.68 9.12
N TYR A 110 12.03 -7.13 8.20
CA TYR A 110 10.61 -7.40 8.43
C TYR A 110 10.24 -8.82 7.97
N ASP A 111 9.31 -9.44 8.68
CA ASP A 111 8.74 -10.73 8.30
C ASP A 111 7.63 -10.58 7.24
N LEU A 112 7.01 -9.40 7.19
CA LEU A 112 6.00 -9.03 6.20
C LEU A 112 6.19 -7.58 5.76
N VAL A 113 6.21 -7.35 4.46
CA VAL A 113 6.06 -6.01 3.87
C VAL A 113 4.77 -5.98 3.08
N THR A 114 3.92 -4.99 3.31
CA THR A 114 2.67 -4.77 2.57
C THR A 114 2.69 -3.45 1.82
N GLY A 115 2.06 -3.43 0.65
CA GLY A 115 1.78 -2.22 -0.12
C GLY A 115 0.43 -2.38 -0.80
N ALA A 116 -0.67 -2.02 -0.11
CA ALA A 116 -2.01 -2.11 -0.65
C ALA A 116 -2.40 -0.78 -1.31
N PHE A 117 -2.66 -0.82 -2.63
CA PHE A 117 -2.94 0.36 -3.44
C PHE A 117 -1.88 1.47 -3.32
N PHE A 118 -0.64 1.03 -3.11
CA PHE A 118 0.52 1.91 -3.11
C PHE A 118 0.81 2.39 -4.55
N GLN A 119 -0.12 3.20 -5.06
CA GLN A 119 -0.16 3.79 -6.39
C GLN A 119 -0.62 5.25 -6.24
N ALA A 120 -0.12 6.14 -7.09
CA ALA A 120 -0.47 7.56 -7.02
C ALA A 120 -0.69 8.13 -8.43
N PRO A 121 -1.56 9.12 -8.60
CA PRO A 121 -1.71 9.85 -9.86
C PRO A 121 -0.56 10.84 -10.10
N VAL A 122 0.32 11.03 -9.11
CA VAL A 122 1.57 11.79 -9.18
C VAL A 122 2.75 10.84 -9.32
N GLU A 123 3.91 11.37 -9.72
CA GLU A 123 5.12 10.57 -9.89
C GLU A 123 5.47 9.81 -8.61
N LEU A 124 5.58 8.49 -8.72
CA LEU A 124 5.96 7.59 -7.64
C LEU A 124 6.92 6.53 -8.17
N ALA A 125 8.15 6.55 -7.67
CA ALA A 125 9.17 5.54 -7.98
C ALA A 125 8.84 4.18 -7.30
N ARG A 126 7.61 3.68 -7.54
CA ARG A 126 7.00 2.56 -6.82
C ARG A 126 7.84 1.27 -6.90
N ILE A 127 8.28 0.91 -8.11
CA ILE A 127 9.06 -0.32 -8.33
C ILE A 127 10.42 -0.24 -7.63
N GLU A 128 11.10 0.92 -7.68
CA GLU A 128 12.37 1.16 -7.00
C GLU A 128 12.21 1.08 -5.49
N ILE A 129 11.13 1.64 -4.94
CA ILE A 129 10.81 1.55 -3.51
C ILE A 129 10.57 0.09 -3.13
N LEU A 130 9.71 -0.63 -3.83
CA LEU A 130 9.40 -2.04 -3.56
C LEU A 130 10.65 -2.93 -3.65
N ARG A 131 11.49 -2.73 -4.68
CA ARG A 131 12.76 -3.46 -4.83
C ARG A 131 13.71 -3.20 -3.67
N ARG A 132 13.83 -1.95 -3.22
CA ARG A 132 14.69 -1.59 -2.09
C ARG A 132 14.18 -2.21 -0.80
N VAL A 133 12.89 -2.12 -0.50
CA VAL A 133 12.33 -2.68 0.73
C VAL A 133 12.32 -4.21 0.72
N ALA A 134 12.27 -4.86 -0.46
CA ALA A 134 12.45 -6.29 -0.58
C ALA A 134 13.80 -6.76 -0.02
N GLY A 135 14.85 -5.94 -0.13
CA GLY A 135 16.16 -6.20 0.50
C GLY A 135 16.13 -6.26 2.02
N HIS A 136 15.08 -5.74 2.66
CA HIS A 136 14.86 -5.73 4.10
C HIS A 136 13.77 -6.73 4.56
N ILE A 137 13.44 -7.71 3.74
CA ILE A 137 12.58 -8.82 4.15
C ILE A 137 13.47 -9.92 4.73
N ALA A 138 13.15 -10.40 5.92
CA ALA A 138 13.87 -11.47 6.59
C ALA A 138 13.78 -12.79 5.80
N PRO A 139 14.72 -13.75 5.98
CA PRO A 139 14.57 -15.09 5.42
C PRO A 139 13.23 -15.71 5.82
N CYS A 140 12.54 -16.33 4.87
CA CYS A 140 11.17 -16.82 4.97
C CYS A 140 10.09 -15.72 5.14
N GLY A 141 10.44 -14.45 5.12
CA GLY A 141 9.50 -13.33 5.14
C GLY A 141 8.81 -13.13 3.79
N HIS A 142 7.83 -12.23 3.75
CA HIS A 142 6.94 -12.07 2.61
C HIS A 142 6.81 -10.63 2.15
N LEU A 143 6.66 -10.44 0.84
CA LEU A 143 6.21 -9.20 0.21
C LEU A 143 4.81 -9.42 -0.35
N LEU A 144 3.84 -8.66 0.16
CA LEU A 144 2.46 -8.66 -0.36
C LEU A 144 2.16 -7.31 -1.01
N VAL A 145 1.93 -7.33 -2.30
CA VAL A 145 1.54 -6.15 -3.06
C VAL A 145 0.12 -6.35 -3.61
N ILE A 146 -0.73 -5.37 -3.36
CA ILE A 146 -2.08 -5.30 -3.93
C ILE A 146 -2.19 -4.00 -4.70
N SER A 147 -2.61 -4.07 -5.96
CA SER A 147 -2.67 -2.93 -6.86
C SER A 147 -3.91 -2.99 -7.73
N HIS A 148 -4.31 -1.87 -8.31
CA HIS A 148 -5.28 -1.91 -9.39
C HIS A 148 -4.62 -2.51 -10.64
N ALA A 149 -5.16 -3.62 -11.15
CA ALA A 149 -4.68 -4.28 -12.36
C ALA A 149 -5.26 -3.66 -13.65
N ALA A 150 -6.33 -2.87 -13.51
CA ALA A 150 -6.96 -2.12 -14.58
C ALA A 150 -7.59 -0.84 -14.05
N ALA A 151 -7.79 0.14 -14.93
CA ALA A 151 -8.58 1.32 -14.59
C ALA A 151 -10.03 0.93 -14.29
N PRO A 152 -10.69 1.57 -13.29
CA PRO A 152 -12.13 1.40 -13.12
C PRO A 152 -12.89 1.72 -14.41
N PRO A 153 -13.96 0.98 -14.76
CA PRO A 153 -14.69 1.18 -16.02
C PRO A 153 -15.26 2.60 -16.21
N TRP A 154 -15.48 3.32 -15.11
CA TRP A 154 -15.98 4.70 -15.10
C TRP A 154 -14.87 5.76 -15.04
N ALA A 155 -13.60 5.36 -14.98
CA ALA A 155 -12.52 6.32 -14.90
C ALA A 155 -12.40 7.10 -16.22
N PRO A 156 -12.51 8.45 -16.19
CA PRO A 156 -12.32 9.23 -17.40
C PRO A 156 -10.91 9.06 -17.94
N PRO A 157 -10.72 8.97 -19.27
CA PRO A 157 -9.39 8.75 -19.86
C PRO A 157 -8.34 9.79 -19.41
N GLU A 158 -8.76 11.02 -19.18
CA GLU A 158 -7.91 12.12 -18.68
C GLU A 158 -7.42 11.87 -17.24
N HIS A 159 -8.16 11.11 -16.42
CA HIS A 159 -7.77 10.75 -15.06
C HIS A 159 -6.87 9.51 -15.01
N ILE A 160 -6.86 8.71 -16.07
CA ILE A 160 -5.96 7.57 -16.20
C ILE A 160 -4.55 8.07 -16.50
N GLY A 161 -4.44 9.13 -17.34
CA GLY A 161 -3.18 9.78 -17.71
C GLY A 161 -2.12 8.77 -18.17
N ASN A 162 -0.92 8.90 -17.65
CA ASN A 162 0.20 7.98 -17.89
C ASN A 162 0.28 6.84 -16.85
N HIS A 163 -0.77 6.63 -16.04
CA HIS A 163 -0.75 5.59 -15.03
C HIS A 163 -0.73 4.21 -15.69
N ARG A 164 0.29 3.42 -15.36
CA ARG A 164 0.42 2.03 -15.82
C ARG A 164 -0.21 1.09 -14.80
N PHE A 165 -1.25 0.42 -15.21
CA PHE A 165 -1.85 -0.68 -14.46
C PHE A 165 -1.10 -1.96 -14.82
N LEU A 166 -0.29 -2.47 -13.90
CA LEU A 166 0.49 -3.67 -14.10
C LEU A 166 -0.31 -4.89 -13.62
N THR A 167 -0.31 -5.93 -14.42
CA THR A 167 -0.70 -7.25 -13.93
C THR A 167 0.35 -7.76 -12.93
N PRO A 168 0.01 -8.69 -12.02
CA PRO A 168 0.99 -9.26 -11.08
C PRO A 168 2.21 -9.89 -11.77
N ALA A 169 2.04 -10.45 -12.97
CA ALA A 169 3.14 -11.01 -13.74
C ALA A 169 4.08 -9.92 -14.31
N GLU A 170 3.52 -8.81 -14.80
CA GLU A 170 4.31 -7.67 -15.25
C GLU A 170 5.01 -7.00 -14.06
N GLU A 171 4.32 -6.84 -12.93
CA GLU A 171 4.92 -6.29 -11.73
C GLU A 171 6.08 -7.13 -11.20
N LEU A 172 5.92 -8.45 -11.16
CA LEU A 172 6.99 -9.38 -10.83
C LEU A 172 8.19 -9.22 -11.77
N THR A 173 7.94 -9.09 -13.06
CA THR A 173 8.99 -8.88 -14.06
C THR A 173 9.72 -7.56 -13.84
N GLU A 174 8.99 -6.48 -13.53
CA GLU A 174 9.60 -5.16 -13.30
C GLU A 174 10.33 -5.09 -11.94
N LEU A 175 9.89 -5.83 -10.93
CA LEU A 175 10.60 -5.94 -9.65
C LEU A 175 12.00 -6.51 -9.85
N ALA A 176 12.20 -7.41 -10.83
CA ALA A 176 13.50 -7.98 -11.19
C ALA A 176 14.31 -8.43 -9.95
N LEU A 177 13.65 -9.14 -9.03
CA LEU A 177 14.28 -9.71 -7.85
C LEU A 177 15.17 -10.89 -8.26
N ASP A 178 16.15 -11.23 -7.41
CA ASP A 178 17.05 -12.34 -7.62
C ASP A 178 16.36 -13.72 -7.45
N ASP A 179 17.13 -14.82 -7.63
CA ASP A 179 16.63 -16.19 -7.53
C ASP A 179 16.24 -16.59 -6.09
N GLY A 180 16.43 -15.72 -5.11
CA GLY A 180 16.09 -15.95 -3.70
C GLY A 180 14.62 -15.76 -3.35
N TRP A 181 13.71 -15.74 -4.35
CA TRP A 181 12.30 -15.48 -4.15
C TRP A 181 11.39 -16.54 -4.76
N ASP A 182 10.44 -17.02 -3.96
CA ASP A 182 9.36 -17.89 -4.39
C ASP A 182 8.09 -17.07 -4.69
N VAL A 183 7.44 -17.32 -5.81
CA VAL A 183 6.11 -16.76 -6.10
C VAL A 183 5.07 -17.63 -5.41
N VAL A 184 4.48 -17.11 -4.33
CA VAL A 184 3.43 -17.80 -3.56
C VAL A 184 2.06 -17.58 -4.19
N LEU A 185 1.83 -16.35 -4.72
CA LEU A 185 0.60 -15.96 -5.40
C LEU A 185 0.90 -14.85 -6.42
N ALA A 186 0.35 -14.98 -7.62
CA ALA A 186 0.37 -13.93 -8.64
C ALA A 186 -0.93 -14.05 -9.47
N GLU A 187 -1.96 -13.29 -9.11
CA GLU A 187 -3.27 -13.40 -9.73
C GLU A 187 -4.02 -12.08 -9.80
N VAL A 188 -4.96 -11.98 -10.70
CA VAL A 188 -5.93 -10.87 -10.76
C VAL A 188 -7.21 -11.35 -10.08
N ARG A 189 -7.74 -10.56 -9.14
CA ARG A 189 -8.99 -10.83 -8.41
C ARG A 189 -10.02 -9.75 -8.71
N PRO A 190 -11.20 -10.10 -9.23
CA PRO A 190 -12.30 -9.16 -9.31
C PRO A 190 -12.79 -8.80 -7.90
N ARG A 191 -13.01 -7.51 -7.66
CA ARG A 191 -13.55 -6.99 -6.42
C ARG A 191 -14.82 -6.19 -6.68
N GLU A 192 -15.88 -6.55 -5.93
CA GLU A 192 -17.13 -5.81 -5.96
C GLU A 192 -16.96 -4.44 -5.30
N VAL A 193 -17.43 -3.42 -5.96
CA VAL A 193 -17.45 -2.03 -5.49
C VAL A 193 -18.79 -1.39 -5.84
N THR A 194 -19.04 -0.21 -5.29
CA THR A 194 -20.13 0.66 -5.73
C THR A 194 -19.51 1.76 -6.60
N ASP A 195 -20.00 1.94 -7.80
CA ASP A 195 -19.57 2.99 -8.70
C ASP A 195 -20.02 4.39 -8.21
N PRO A 196 -19.57 5.49 -8.85
CA PRO A 196 -19.99 6.85 -8.47
C PRO A 196 -21.51 7.11 -8.58
N ASP A 197 -22.21 6.35 -9.40
CA ASP A 197 -23.65 6.46 -9.59
C ASP A 197 -24.45 5.59 -8.59
N GLY A 198 -23.76 4.86 -7.73
CA GLY A 198 -24.34 3.99 -6.70
C GLY A 198 -24.67 2.58 -7.18
N ALA A 199 -24.28 2.19 -8.40
CA ALA A 199 -24.53 0.84 -8.93
C ALA A 199 -23.41 -0.14 -8.55
N PRO A 200 -23.72 -1.45 -8.38
CA PRO A 200 -22.69 -2.48 -8.21
C PRO A 200 -21.81 -2.59 -9.44
N ALA A 201 -20.50 -2.65 -9.24
CA ALA A 201 -19.52 -2.80 -10.29
C ALA A 201 -18.38 -3.72 -9.86
N LEU A 202 -17.57 -4.18 -10.82
CA LEU A 202 -16.37 -4.97 -10.57
C LEU A 202 -15.15 -4.16 -11.01
N ILE A 203 -14.11 -4.21 -10.19
CA ILE A 203 -12.77 -3.74 -10.56
C ILE A 203 -11.76 -4.86 -10.29
N ASP A 204 -10.70 -4.88 -11.08
CA ASP A 204 -9.68 -5.91 -11.00
C ASP A 204 -8.51 -5.44 -10.12
N ASP A 205 -8.25 -6.18 -9.04
CA ASP A 205 -7.09 -6.01 -8.18
C ASP A 205 -6.01 -7.04 -8.55
N GLY A 206 -4.78 -6.58 -8.76
CA GLY A 206 -3.61 -7.42 -8.87
C GLY A 206 -3.13 -7.82 -7.48
N VAL A 207 -2.84 -9.10 -7.28
CA VAL A 207 -2.32 -9.63 -6.01
C VAL A 207 -1.02 -10.37 -6.26
N LEU A 208 0.05 -9.88 -5.69
CA LEU A 208 1.38 -10.49 -5.74
C LEU A 208 1.87 -10.78 -4.33
N LEU A 209 2.03 -12.06 -3.98
CA LEU A 209 2.65 -12.51 -2.74
C LEU A 209 3.93 -13.27 -3.07
N LEU A 210 5.04 -12.74 -2.60
CA LEU A 210 6.37 -13.34 -2.76
C LEU A 210 6.89 -13.77 -1.38
N ARG A 211 7.69 -14.82 -1.35
CA ARG A 211 8.38 -15.30 -0.15
C ARG A 211 9.88 -15.29 -0.39
N ARG A 212 10.65 -14.73 0.53
CA ARG A 212 12.10 -14.81 0.52
C ARG A 212 12.55 -16.20 0.99
N SER A 213 13.45 -16.82 0.25
CA SER A 213 14.04 -18.13 0.58
C SER A 213 14.90 -18.09 1.84
#